data_299892b56320c8a161d5198e410f3849
#
_entry.id   299892b56320c8a161d5198e410f3849
#
_cell.length_a   1.000
_cell.length_b   1.000
_cell.length_c   1.000
_cell.angle_alpha   90.00
_cell.angle_beta   90.00
_cell.angle_gamma   90.00
#
_symmetry.space_group_name_H-M   'P 1'
#
loop_
_entity.id
_entity.type
_entity.pdbx_description
1 polymer ?
#
loop_
_entity_poly.entity_id
_entity_poly.type
_entity_poly.pdbx_seq_one_letter_code
_entity_poly.pdbx_strand_id
1 'polypeptide(L)'
;WMLGFHFPENFRYPLSSVSVTDFWRRWHITLSLWLRDYLYIPLGGSRRGNRYLNLIITMALGGLWHGSNIRFLVWGVMHGVGLAVVHAFHELKKRFWPDGFTPSPALHWCGVGAAWLLTFHFVSFLWVFFRAEDMERSLEILRRVFVFGQPGEGFPLLVIPAVLIGLALQLCGARPFAAF
;
A
#
# COMPACT_ATOMS: atom_id res chain seq x y z
N TRP A 1 1.99 18.23 21.67
CA TRP A 1 1.82 18.61 23.11
C TRP A 1 2.28 20.04 23.38
N MET A 2 3.26 20.57 22.65
CA MET A 2 3.85 21.89 22.97
C MET A 2 2.88 23.07 22.80
N LEU A 3 1.82 22.93 21.98
CA LEU A 3 0.79 23.97 21.76
C LEU A 3 -0.59 23.59 22.27
N GLY A 4 -0.72 22.56 23.09
CA GLY A 4 -2.00 22.10 23.65
C GLY A 4 -2.93 21.35 22.68
N PHE A 5 -2.50 21.09 21.45
CA PHE A 5 -3.30 20.36 20.45
C PHE A 5 -2.96 18.88 20.47
N HIS A 6 -3.98 18.04 20.42
CA HIS A 6 -3.87 16.59 20.25
C HIS A 6 -4.20 16.23 18.80
N PHE A 7 -3.19 15.89 18.02
CA PHE A 7 -3.38 15.39 16.66
C PHE A 7 -3.51 13.87 16.68
N PRO A 8 -4.47 13.31 15.94
CA PRO A 8 -4.55 11.86 15.77
C PRO A 8 -3.33 11.33 15.01
N GLU A 9 -2.92 10.11 15.33
CA GLU A 9 -1.85 9.43 14.60
C GLU A 9 -2.28 9.18 13.15
N ASN A 10 -1.46 9.62 12.20
CA ASN A 10 -1.72 9.44 10.77
C ASN A 10 -0.82 8.40 10.10
N PHE A 11 0.32 8.09 10.70
CA PHE A 11 1.32 7.17 10.15
C PHE A 11 1.82 6.24 11.26
N ARG A 12 1.65 4.93 11.06
CA ARG A 12 2.05 3.89 12.01
C ARG A 12 2.89 2.83 11.32
N TYR A 13 4.17 3.10 11.10
CA TYR A 13 5.10 2.18 10.45
C TYR A 13 4.56 1.54 9.15
N PRO A 14 4.09 2.33 8.17
CA PRO A 14 3.38 1.80 7.01
C PRO A 14 4.22 0.89 6.11
N LEU A 15 5.55 1.07 6.08
CA LEU A 15 6.45 0.24 5.25
C LEU A 15 6.65 -1.17 5.83
N SER A 16 6.20 -1.44 7.05
CA SER A 16 6.18 -2.80 7.63
C SER A 16 4.92 -3.59 7.29
N SER A 17 4.02 -3.04 6.47
CA SER A 17 2.75 -3.66 6.14
C SER A 17 2.91 -4.92 5.31
N VAL A 18 2.14 -5.95 5.64
CA VAL A 18 2.14 -7.24 4.94
C VAL A 18 0.98 -7.41 3.96
N SER A 19 0.18 -6.37 3.76
CA SER A 19 -0.86 -6.32 2.73
C SER A 19 -1.21 -4.87 2.41
N VAL A 20 -1.82 -4.64 1.24
CA VAL A 20 -2.32 -3.31 0.85
C VAL A 20 -3.39 -2.82 1.84
N THR A 21 -4.19 -3.71 2.41
CA THR A 21 -5.18 -3.38 3.45
C THR A 21 -4.48 -2.93 4.74
N ASP A 22 -3.42 -3.63 5.17
CA ASP A 22 -2.64 -3.24 6.34
C ASP A 22 -1.90 -1.92 6.11
N PHE A 23 -1.39 -1.69 4.88
CA PHE A 23 -0.78 -0.41 4.49
C PHE A 23 -1.76 0.76 4.70
N TRP A 24 -2.98 0.70 4.20
CA TRP A 24 -3.98 1.76 4.35
C TRP A 24 -4.50 1.93 5.78
N ARG A 25 -4.34 0.95 6.66
CA ARG A 25 -4.59 1.09 8.10
C ARG A 25 -3.48 1.83 8.84
N ARG A 26 -2.31 1.99 8.22
CA ARG A 26 -1.09 2.58 8.78
C ARG A 26 -0.65 3.85 8.09
N TRP A 27 -1.10 4.07 6.85
CA TRP A 27 -0.79 5.23 6.02
C TRP A 27 -1.97 6.18 5.94
N HIS A 28 -1.71 7.47 6.25
CA HIS A 28 -2.71 8.55 6.18
C HIS A 28 -4.06 8.15 6.78
N ILE A 29 -4.01 7.71 8.05
CA ILE A 29 -5.09 7.01 8.75
C ILE A 29 -6.39 7.83 8.74
N THR A 30 -6.31 9.15 9.00
CA THR A 30 -7.49 10.02 9.03
C THR A 30 -8.15 10.14 7.66
N LEU A 31 -7.37 10.25 6.57
CA LEU A 31 -7.91 10.24 5.21
C LEU A 31 -8.54 8.88 4.88
N SER A 32 -7.89 7.79 5.23
CA SER A 32 -8.40 6.44 5.00
C SER A 32 -9.74 6.21 5.70
N LEU A 33 -9.89 6.70 6.93
CA LEU A 33 -11.15 6.66 7.68
C LEU A 33 -12.21 7.54 7.01
N TRP A 34 -11.85 8.73 6.56
CA TRP A 34 -12.76 9.64 5.86
C TRP A 34 -13.26 9.01 4.54
N LEU A 35 -12.36 8.48 3.70
CA LEU A 35 -12.72 7.78 2.46
C LEU A 35 -13.64 6.59 2.73
N ARG A 36 -13.39 5.84 3.81
CA ARG A 36 -14.26 4.73 4.23
C ARG A 36 -15.66 5.23 4.60
N ASP A 37 -15.75 6.23 5.46
CA ASP A 37 -17.00 6.63 6.09
C ASP A 37 -17.89 7.46 5.14
N TYR A 38 -17.27 8.29 4.29
CA TYR A 38 -17.99 9.22 3.41
C TYR A 38 -18.09 8.77 1.96
N LEU A 39 -17.29 7.79 1.50
CA LEU A 39 -17.35 7.27 0.14
C LEU A 39 -17.66 5.77 0.13
N TYR A 40 -16.84 4.92 0.74
CA TYR A 40 -16.99 3.48 0.64
C TYR A 40 -18.30 2.97 1.24
N ILE A 41 -18.66 3.40 2.46
CA ILE A 41 -19.90 2.98 3.13
C ILE A 41 -21.14 3.48 2.39
N PRO A 42 -21.25 4.76 1.98
CA PRO A 42 -22.38 5.25 1.20
C PRO A 42 -22.53 4.57 -0.18
N LEU A 43 -21.44 4.18 -0.85
CA LEU A 43 -21.47 3.39 -2.08
C LEU A 43 -22.03 1.96 -1.90
N GLY A 44 -22.26 1.55 -0.65
CA GLY A 44 -22.77 0.22 -0.30
C GLY A 44 -21.76 -0.63 0.48
N GLY A 45 -20.50 -0.22 0.55
CA GLY A 45 -19.45 -0.89 1.31
C GLY A 45 -19.28 -2.35 0.87
N SER A 46 -19.23 -3.26 1.86
CA SER A 46 -19.21 -4.71 1.64
C SER A 46 -20.60 -5.36 1.60
N ARG A 47 -21.66 -4.60 1.85
CA ARG A 47 -23.02 -5.13 2.04
C ARG A 47 -23.92 -4.96 0.83
N ARG A 48 -23.69 -3.94 0.01
CA ARG A 48 -24.50 -3.61 -1.18
C ARG A 48 -23.65 -3.47 -2.42
N GLY A 49 -24.14 -4.03 -3.54
CA GLY A 49 -23.44 -3.98 -4.81
C GLY A 49 -22.16 -4.82 -4.83
N ASN A 50 -21.24 -4.45 -5.71
CA ASN A 50 -19.96 -5.13 -5.84
C ASN A 50 -18.90 -4.42 -4.96
N ARG A 51 -18.53 -5.04 -3.84
CA ARG A 51 -17.57 -4.48 -2.90
C ARG A 51 -16.19 -4.17 -3.52
N TYR A 52 -15.76 -4.94 -4.51
CA TYR A 52 -14.49 -4.71 -5.21
C TYR A 52 -14.56 -3.41 -6.03
N LEU A 53 -15.67 -3.21 -6.71
CA LEU A 53 -15.92 -1.99 -7.47
C LEU A 53 -16.03 -0.79 -6.51
N ASN A 54 -16.71 -0.93 -5.37
CA ASN A 54 -16.80 0.12 -4.36
C ASN A 54 -15.41 0.54 -3.84
N LEU A 55 -14.50 -0.43 -3.63
CA LEU A 55 -13.10 -0.16 -3.25
C LEU A 55 -12.37 0.62 -4.34
N ILE A 56 -12.48 0.16 -5.60
CA ILE A 56 -11.81 0.81 -6.73
C ILE A 56 -12.30 2.24 -6.92
N ILE A 57 -13.62 2.47 -6.89
CA ILE A 57 -14.20 3.81 -7.02
C ILE A 57 -13.73 4.71 -5.86
N THR A 58 -13.78 4.22 -4.63
CA THR A 58 -13.34 4.98 -3.46
C THR A 58 -11.89 5.42 -3.59
N MET A 59 -11.01 4.51 -3.98
CA MET A 59 -9.58 4.80 -4.14
C MET A 59 -9.30 5.68 -5.36
N ALA A 60 -10.05 5.53 -6.45
CA ALA A 60 -9.97 6.40 -7.63
C ALA A 60 -10.30 7.85 -7.27
N LEU A 61 -11.39 8.06 -6.51
CA LEU A 61 -11.77 9.39 -6.02
C LEU A 61 -10.74 9.94 -5.02
N GLY A 62 -10.19 9.08 -4.15
CA GLY A 62 -9.08 9.44 -3.27
C GLY A 62 -7.81 9.85 -4.05
N GLY A 63 -7.55 9.22 -5.19
CA GLY A 63 -6.48 9.63 -6.11
C GLY A 63 -6.74 11.01 -6.72
N LEU A 64 -7.93 11.24 -7.25
CA LEU A 64 -8.33 12.53 -7.82
C LEU A 64 -8.33 13.68 -6.80
N TRP A 65 -8.50 13.37 -5.52
CA TRP A 65 -8.37 14.37 -4.45
C TRP A 65 -6.95 14.97 -4.38
N HIS A 66 -5.91 14.23 -4.79
CA HIS A 66 -4.53 14.71 -4.86
C HIS A 66 -4.25 15.63 -6.07
N GLY A 67 -5.14 15.62 -7.08
CA GLY A 67 -5.03 16.48 -8.27
C GLY A 67 -5.73 15.90 -9.49
N SER A 68 -5.98 16.76 -10.48
CA SER A 68 -6.70 16.41 -11.71
C SER A 68 -5.85 15.66 -12.76
N ASN A 69 -4.55 15.41 -12.49
CA ASN A 69 -3.71 14.70 -13.43
C ASN A 69 -4.04 13.20 -13.43
N ILE A 70 -4.09 12.61 -14.64
CA ILE A 70 -4.43 11.19 -14.86
C ILE A 70 -3.57 10.22 -14.04
N ARG A 71 -2.32 10.57 -13.71
CA ARG A 71 -1.42 9.76 -12.89
C ARG A 71 -1.97 9.51 -11.48
N PHE A 72 -2.66 10.48 -10.89
CA PHE A 72 -3.30 10.31 -9.58
C PHE A 72 -4.51 9.38 -9.67
N LEU A 73 -5.28 9.46 -10.76
CA LEU A 73 -6.36 8.51 -11.01
C LEU A 73 -5.82 7.09 -11.15
N VAL A 74 -4.77 6.89 -11.95
CA VAL A 74 -4.10 5.59 -12.12
C VAL A 74 -3.58 5.08 -10.77
N TRP A 75 -2.90 5.92 -9.99
CA TRP A 75 -2.43 5.60 -8.65
C TRP A 75 -3.59 5.12 -7.74
N GLY A 76 -4.69 5.87 -7.70
CA GLY A 76 -5.86 5.53 -6.90
C GLY A 76 -6.52 4.22 -7.35
N VAL A 77 -6.78 4.07 -8.65
CA VAL A 77 -7.38 2.85 -9.23
C VAL A 77 -6.53 1.62 -8.90
N MET A 78 -5.21 1.70 -9.08
CA MET A 78 -4.30 0.58 -8.79
C MET A 78 -4.30 0.22 -7.30
N HIS A 79 -4.34 1.20 -6.39
CA HIS A 79 -4.54 0.91 -4.96
C HIS A 79 -5.88 0.23 -4.68
N GLY A 80 -6.97 0.68 -5.34
CA GLY A 80 -8.27 0.04 -5.25
C GLY A 80 -8.28 -1.40 -5.73
N VAL A 81 -7.60 -1.68 -6.87
CA VAL A 81 -7.39 -3.03 -7.38
C VAL A 81 -6.56 -3.86 -6.38
N GLY A 82 -5.48 -3.31 -5.83
CA GLY A 82 -4.69 -3.99 -4.82
C GLY A 82 -5.51 -4.40 -3.58
N LEU A 83 -6.38 -3.52 -3.10
CA LEU A 83 -7.31 -3.84 -2.01
C LEU A 83 -8.30 -4.94 -2.41
N ALA A 84 -8.86 -4.87 -3.61
CA ALA A 84 -9.79 -5.87 -4.14
C ALA A 84 -9.12 -7.26 -4.24
N VAL A 85 -7.88 -7.32 -4.74
CA VAL A 85 -7.09 -8.56 -4.84
C VAL A 85 -6.83 -9.16 -3.46
N VAL A 86 -6.43 -8.35 -2.47
CA VAL A 86 -6.21 -8.84 -1.09
C VAL A 86 -7.50 -9.42 -0.52
N HIS A 87 -8.64 -8.75 -0.70
CA HIS A 87 -9.94 -9.26 -0.24
C HIS A 87 -10.34 -10.56 -0.94
N ALA A 88 -10.19 -10.63 -2.28
CA ALA A 88 -10.46 -11.84 -3.05
C ALA A 88 -9.57 -13.02 -2.62
N PHE A 89 -8.27 -12.75 -2.40
CA PHE A 89 -7.31 -13.75 -1.90
C PHE A 89 -7.72 -14.31 -0.54
N HIS A 90 -8.15 -13.46 0.40
CA HIS A 90 -8.62 -13.89 1.72
C HIS A 90 -9.88 -14.76 1.63
N GLU A 91 -10.80 -14.48 0.69
CA GLU A 91 -11.98 -15.32 0.47
C GLU A 91 -11.63 -16.66 -0.16
N LEU A 92 -10.76 -16.64 -1.18
CA LEU A 92 -10.24 -17.87 -1.78
C LEU A 92 -9.53 -18.74 -0.75
N LYS A 93 -8.68 -18.12 0.08
CA LYS A 93 -7.99 -18.83 1.16
C LYS A 93 -8.99 -19.51 2.10
N LYS A 94 -10.03 -18.81 2.55
CA LYS A 94 -11.08 -19.38 3.41
C LYS A 94 -11.81 -20.53 2.75
N ARG A 95 -12.02 -20.48 1.42
CA ARG A 95 -12.75 -21.50 0.68
C ARG A 95 -11.93 -22.78 0.45
N PHE A 96 -10.62 -22.64 0.20
CA PHE A 96 -9.75 -23.76 -0.18
C PHE A 96 -8.83 -24.25 0.93
N TRP A 97 -8.71 -23.52 2.02
CA TRP A 97 -7.86 -23.90 3.15
C TRP A 97 -8.69 -24.63 4.18
N PRO A 98 -8.34 -25.87 4.53
CA PRO A 98 -9.09 -26.63 5.54
C PRO A 98 -9.09 -25.94 6.89
N ASP A 99 -10.22 -25.97 7.58
CA ASP A 99 -10.30 -25.49 8.96
C ASP A 99 -9.32 -26.27 9.84
N GLY A 100 -8.52 -25.53 10.63
CA GLY A 100 -7.49 -26.12 11.50
C GLY A 100 -6.12 -26.32 10.85
N PHE A 101 -5.90 -26.02 9.57
CA PHE A 101 -4.56 -26.06 9.00
C PHE A 101 -3.68 -24.96 9.60
N THR A 102 -2.66 -25.37 10.33
CA THR A 102 -1.60 -24.50 10.83
C THR A 102 -0.31 -24.74 10.05
N PRO A 103 0.18 -23.75 9.28
CA PRO A 103 1.46 -23.93 8.59
C PRO A 103 2.60 -24.10 9.61
N SER A 104 3.65 -24.81 9.21
CA SER A 104 4.86 -24.84 10.02
C SER A 104 5.40 -23.43 10.28
N PRO A 105 6.09 -23.17 11.41
CA PRO A 105 6.65 -21.84 11.70
C PRO A 105 7.51 -21.29 10.55
N ALA A 106 8.32 -22.13 9.91
CA ALA A 106 9.13 -21.71 8.77
C ALA A 106 8.27 -21.24 7.58
N LEU A 107 7.23 -22.01 7.22
CA LEU A 107 6.32 -21.67 6.12
C LEU A 107 5.52 -20.39 6.44
N HIS A 108 5.11 -20.22 7.69
CA HIS A 108 4.44 -19.00 8.16
C HIS A 108 5.33 -17.77 7.93
N TRP A 109 6.56 -17.78 8.43
CA TRP A 109 7.48 -16.64 8.30
C TRP A 109 7.91 -16.38 6.85
N CYS A 110 8.10 -17.43 6.04
CA CYS A 110 8.32 -17.26 4.61
C CYS A 110 7.12 -16.57 3.94
N GLY A 111 5.90 -16.95 4.29
CA GLY A 111 4.69 -16.33 3.78
C GLY A 111 4.56 -14.87 4.18
N VAL A 112 4.85 -14.53 5.44
CA VAL A 112 4.87 -13.14 5.95
C VAL A 112 5.92 -12.32 5.21
N GLY A 113 7.15 -12.84 5.04
CA GLY A 113 8.21 -12.17 4.31
C GLY A 113 7.85 -11.90 2.84
N ALA A 114 7.28 -12.90 2.16
CA ALA A 114 6.81 -12.75 0.79
C ALA A 114 5.68 -11.70 0.67
N ALA A 115 4.72 -11.71 1.58
CA ALA A 115 3.61 -10.76 1.62
C ALA A 115 4.11 -9.32 1.87
N TRP A 116 5.09 -9.16 2.77
CA TRP A 116 5.75 -7.88 3.00
C TRP A 116 6.49 -7.39 1.75
N LEU A 117 7.32 -8.23 1.12
CA LEU A 117 8.04 -7.87 -0.11
C LEU A 117 7.08 -7.45 -1.24
N LEU A 118 6.01 -8.22 -1.47
CA LEU A 118 5.00 -7.90 -2.48
C LEU A 118 4.32 -6.56 -2.19
N THR A 119 3.92 -6.33 -0.94
CA THR A 119 3.24 -5.08 -0.54
C THR A 119 4.19 -3.88 -0.67
N PHE A 120 5.42 -4.01 -0.20
CA PHE A 120 6.43 -2.97 -0.28
C PHE A 120 6.70 -2.56 -1.74
N HIS A 121 6.95 -3.54 -2.63
CA HIS A 121 7.21 -3.26 -4.04
C HIS A 121 5.98 -2.71 -4.76
N PHE A 122 4.79 -3.22 -4.47
CA PHE A 122 3.54 -2.70 -5.01
C PHE A 122 3.35 -1.21 -4.66
N VAL A 123 3.48 -0.84 -3.39
CA VAL A 123 3.33 0.56 -2.95
C VAL A 123 4.43 1.43 -3.55
N SER A 124 5.69 0.97 -3.53
CA SER A 124 6.83 1.71 -4.09
C SER A 124 6.68 1.94 -5.60
N PHE A 125 6.20 0.93 -6.34
CA PHE A 125 5.87 1.05 -7.75
C PHE A 125 4.79 2.13 -8.00
N LEU A 126 3.75 2.14 -7.19
CA LEU A 126 2.68 3.14 -7.34
C LEU A 126 3.13 4.55 -6.95
N TRP A 127 4.10 4.69 -6.05
CA TRP A 127 4.66 6.00 -5.72
C TRP A 127 5.41 6.66 -6.89
N VAL A 128 5.83 5.91 -7.91
CA VAL A 128 6.38 6.47 -9.13
C VAL A 128 5.33 7.37 -9.82
N PHE A 129 4.10 6.88 -9.97
CA PHE A 129 3.00 7.66 -10.52
C PHE A 129 2.65 8.88 -9.67
N PHE A 130 2.76 8.74 -8.36
CA PHE A 130 2.47 9.84 -7.44
C PHE A 130 3.55 10.93 -7.50
N ARG A 131 4.83 10.56 -7.58
CA ARG A 131 5.98 11.49 -7.49
C ARG A 131 6.36 12.13 -8.82
N ALA A 132 6.16 11.47 -9.94
CA ALA A 132 6.52 11.99 -11.25
C ALA A 132 5.72 13.28 -11.59
N GLU A 133 6.20 14.07 -12.51
CA GLU A 133 5.55 15.32 -12.93
C GLU A 133 4.30 15.06 -13.78
N ASP A 134 4.38 14.05 -14.65
CA ASP A 134 3.29 13.62 -15.54
C ASP A 134 3.30 12.11 -15.79
N MET A 135 2.36 11.63 -16.61
CA MET A 135 2.23 10.22 -16.96
C MET A 135 3.40 9.72 -17.81
N GLU A 136 3.87 10.52 -18.74
CA GLU A 136 4.96 10.15 -19.63
C GLU A 136 6.26 9.92 -18.83
N ARG A 137 6.55 10.84 -17.91
CA ARG A 137 7.69 10.71 -17.00
C ARG A 137 7.56 9.50 -16.05
N SER A 138 6.35 9.20 -15.60
CA SER A 138 6.09 7.99 -14.80
C SER A 138 6.46 6.72 -15.58
N LEU A 139 6.00 6.62 -16.81
CA LEU A 139 6.28 5.47 -17.69
C LEU A 139 7.76 5.37 -18.06
N GLU A 140 8.43 6.50 -18.29
CA GLU A 140 9.86 6.53 -18.55
C GLU A 140 10.67 6.00 -17.37
N ILE A 141 10.36 6.45 -16.13
CA ILE A 141 11.01 5.97 -14.91
C ILE A 141 10.82 4.45 -14.78
N LEU A 142 9.59 3.95 -14.95
CA LEU A 142 9.30 2.52 -14.88
C LEU A 142 10.05 1.73 -15.95
N ARG A 143 10.09 2.24 -17.20
CA ARG A 143 10.85 1.62 -18.27
C ARG A 143 12.34 1.51 -17.90
N ARG A 144 12.93 2.56 -17.35
CA ARG A 144 14.35 2.56 -16.94
C ARG A 144 14.64 1.58 -15.79
N VAL A 145 13.67 1.36 -14.89
CA VAL A 145 13.79 0.36 -13.81
C VAL A 145 13.86 -1.06 -14.38
N PHE A 146 13.11 -1.35 -15.44
CA PHE A 146 13.05 -2.70 -16.06
C PHE A 146 14.05 -2.90 -17.20
N VAL A 147 14.55 -1.84 -17.83
CA VAL A 147 15.59 -1.91 -18.87
C VAL A 147 16.95 -1.69 -18.23
N PHE A 148 17.55 -2.76 -17.72
CA PHE A 148 18.91 -2.75 -17.21
C PHE A 148 19.89 -2.34 -18.33
N GLY A 149 20.65 -1.26 -18.18
CA GLY A 149 21.72 -0.98 -19.13
C GLY A 149 22.20 0.45 -19.30
N GLN A 150 21.53 1.44 -18.75
CA GLN A 150 22.09 2.80 -18.67
C GLN A 150 22.25 3.16 -17.20
N PRO A 151 23.46 3.12 -16.62
CA PRO A 151 23.69 3.75 -15.33
C PRO A 151 23.36 5.24 -15.52
N GLY A 152 22.23 5.68 -14.96
CA GLY A 152 21.97 7.10 -14.81
C GLY A 152 23.13 7.70 -14.03
N GLU A 153 23.51 8.93 -14.37
CA GLU A 153 24.56 9.67 -13.68
C GLU A 153 24.38 9.53 -12.17
N GLY A 154 25.31 8.77 -11.55
CA GLY A 154 25.50 8.69 -10.11
C GLY A 154 24.24 8.42 -9.29
N PHE A 155 23.86 7.17 -9.15
CA PHE A 155 23.00 6.79 -8.03
C PHE A 155 23.72 7.23 -6.75
N PRO A 156 23.19 8.21 -5.99
CA PRO A 156 23.94 8.74 -4.85
C PRO A 156 24.18 7.59 -3.86
N LEU A 157 25.42 7.19 -3.67
CA LEU A 157 25.78 6.07 -2.76
C LEU A 157 25.16 6.23 -1.36
N LEU A 158 24.87 7.48 -0.96
CA LEU A 158 24.20 7.80 0.31
C LEU A 158 22.72 7.42 0.34
N VAL A 159 22.04 7.21 -0.82
CA VAL A 159 20.61 6.83 -0.84
C VAL A 159 20.43 5.41 -0.32
N ILE A 160 21.33 4.48 -0.66
CA ILE A 160 21.24 3.09 -0.19
C ILE A 160 21.25 3.01 1.35
N PRO A 161 22.26 3.55 2.07
CA PRO A 161 22.25 3.49 3.53
C PRO A 161 21.08 4.27 4.13
N ALA A 162 20.66 5.40 3.57
CA ALA A 162 19.50 6.14 4.06
C ALA A 162 18.20 5.32 3.94
N VAL A 163 17.98 4.63 2.83
CA VAL A 163 16.83 3.73 2.64
C VAL A 163 16.90 2.55 3.61
N LEU A 164 18.09 1.92 3.76
CA LEU A 164 18.27 0.80 4.68
C LEU A 164 18.03 1.21 6.14
N ILE A 165 18.54 2.38 6.57
CA ILE A 165 18.28 2.91 7.91
C ILE A 165 16.80 3.20 8.09
N GLY A 166 16.13 3.83 7.11
CA GLY A 166 14.70 4.12 7.16
C GLY A 166 13.87 2.85 7.28
N LEU A 167 14.19 1.81 6.51
CA LEU A 167 13.55 0.49 6.60
C LEU A 167 13.83 -0.18 7.95
N ALA A 168 15.05 -0.15 8.44
CA ALA A 168 15.41 -0.71 9.75
C ALA A 168 14.62 -0.04 10.87
N LEU A 169 14.53 1.28 10.88
CA LEU A 169 13.74 2.03 11.86
C LEU A 169 12.25 1.68 11.77
N GLN A 170 11.70 1.51 10.58
CA GLN A 170 10.31 1.08 10.37
C GLN A 170 10.07 -0.34 10.90
N LEU A 171 10.99 -1.26 10.66
CA LEU A 171 10.86 -2.66 11.09
C LEU A 171 11.10 -2.82 12.59
N CYS A 172 12.08 -2.12 13.17
CA CYS A 172 12.37 -2.18 14.61
C CYS A 172 11.31 -1.47 15.45
N GLY A 173 10.75 -0.34 14.97
CA GLY A 173 9.71 0.40 15.66
C GLY A 173 8.32 -0.22 15.52
N ALA A 174 8.09 -0.99 14.47
CA ALA A 174 6.88 -1.76 14.32
C ALA A 174 6.96 -3.00 15.22
N ARG A 175 5.87 -3.33 15.92
CA ARG A 175 5.61 -4.73 16.28
C ARG A 175 4.91 -5.38 15.07
N PRO A 176 5.65 -5.65 13.96
CA PRO A 176 5.04 -5.88 12.65
C PRO A 176 4.28 -7.18 12.58
N PHE A 177 4.51 -8.08 13.53
CA PHE A 177 4.08 -9.47 13.43
C PHE A 177 3.29 -9.94 14.65
N ALA A 178 2.92 -9.05 15.56
CA ALA A 178 2.22 -9.40 16.79
C ALA A 178 0.67 -9.53 16.63
N ALA A 179 0.15 -9.40 15.40
CA ALA A 179 -1.28 -9.34 15.15
C ALA A 179 -1.77 -10.29 14.04
N PHE A 180 -1.07 -11.42 13.83
CA PHE A 180 -1.51 -12.44 12.87
C PHE A 180 -1.60 -13.83 13.49
#